data_f6d2e878338bde77562e90b2e1973fe3
#
_entry.id   f6d2e878338bde77562e90b2e1973fe3
#
_cell.length_a   1.000
_cell.length_b   1.000
_cell.length_c   1.000
_cell.angle_alpha   90.00
_cell.angle_beta   90.00
_cell.angle_gamma   90.00
#
_symmetry.space_group_name_H-M   'P 1'
#
loop_
_entity.id
_entity.type
_entity.pdbx_description
1 polymer ?
#
loop_
_entity_poly.entity_id
_entity_poly.type
_entity_poly.pdbx_seq_one_letter_code
_entity_poly.pdbx_strand_id
1 'polypeptide(L)'
;NALPLPLSFIINFITLLGILYAFTYEYSSHLYFPYILSYLFLIYISPVSAAQLPRRLMAMLAGAVSIMLYQWFMGRKRVVETAKDVLCGMVDIISHYIDSRLEGGVDAPDFPYMRSRLYQLSRTVYERRKRILCISDASFYMVDAGRGLEHLLVLINELPAPLCRNDRDLLINVRSRLAAFH
;
A
#
# COMPACT_ATOMS: atom_id res chain seq x y z
N ASN A 1 -17.76 9.28 37.17
CA ASN A 1 -18.86 8.96 36.22
C ASN A 1 -19.95 10.00 36.39
N ALA A 2 -19.96 11.02 35.55
CA ALA A 2 -20.98 12.09 35.59
C ALA A 2 -22.27 11.71 34.88
N LEU A 3 -22.33 10.56 34.18
CA LEU A 3 -23.48 10.09 33.44
C LEU A 3 -24.07 8.81 34.08
N PRO A 4 -25.40 8.62 34.05
CA PRO A 4 -26.03 7.39 34.47
C PRO A 4 -25.56 6.22 33.64
N LEU A 5 -25.36 5.07 34.26
CA LEU A 5 -24.74 3.85 33.69
C LEU A 5 -25.32 3.45 32.32
N PRO A 6 -26.66 3.45 32.09
CA PRO A 6 -27.22 3.09 30.79
C PRO A 6 -26.89 4.11 29.68
N LEU A 7 -26.82 5.39 29.99
CA LEU A 7 -26.50 6.42 29.02
C LEU A 7 -25.01 6.34 28.60
N SER A 8 -24.13 6.07 29.55
CA SER A 8 -22.71 5.86 29.26
C SER A 8 -22.50 4.64 28.35
N PHE A 9 -23.24 3.56 28.55
CA PHE A 9 -23.17 2.38 27.69
C PHE A 9 -23.59 2.69 26.24
N ILE A 10 -24.69 3.41 26.05
CA ILE A 10 -25.20 3.78 24.73
C ILE A 10 -24.19 4.68 24.00
N ILE A 11 -23.63 5.68 24.68
CA ILE A 11 -22.64 6.58 24.07
C ILE A 11 -21.38 5.81 23.66
N ASN A 12 -20.87 4.92 24.52
CA ASN A 12 -19.69 4.12 24.21
C ASN A 12 -19.96 3.16 23.04
N PHE A 13 -21.14 2.56 22.97
CA PHE A 13 -21.54 1.70 21.88
C PHE A 13 -21.60 2.45 20.55
N ILE A 14 -22.24 3.63 20.51
CA ILE A 14 -22.32 4.47 19.31
C ILE A 14 -20.92 4.93 18.87
N THR A 15 -20.05 5.28 19.81
CA THR A 15 -18.68 5.68 19.51
C THR A 15 -17.85 4.54 18.89
N LEU A 16 -17.95 3.33 19.46
CA LEU A 16 -17.31 2.14 18.90
C LEU A 16 -17.82 1.81 17.49
N LEU A 17 -19.13 1.93 17.29
CA LEU A 17 -19.75 1.71 15.99
C LEU A 17 -19.30 2.76 14.97
N GLY A 18 -19.16 4.02 15.41
CA GLY A 18 -18.61 5.10 14.60
C GLY A 18 -17.15 4.87 14.19
N ILE A 19 -16.32 4.38 15.11
CA ILE A 19 -14.93 4.00 14.83
C ILE A 19 -14.90 2.86 13.80
N LEU A 20 -15.65 1.79 14.03
CA LEU A 20 -15.74 0.67 13.08
C LEU A 20 -16.20 1.14 11.70
N TYR A 21 -17.25 1.95 11.63
CA TYR A 21 -17.76 2.50 10.38
C TYR A 21 -16.71 3.35 9.64
N ALA A 22 -16.00 4.24 10.34
CA ALA A 22 -14.95 5.07 9.75
C ALA A 22 -13.82 4.23 9.13
N PHE A 23 -13.48 3.09 9.74
CA PHE A 23 -12.42 2.20 9.26
C PHE A 23 -12.88 1.10 8.31
N THR A 24 -14.20 0.89 8.12
CA THR A 24 -14.74 -0.07 7.15
C THR A 24 -14.33 0.26 5.71
N TYR A 25 -14.15 1.54 5.40
CA TYR A 25 -13.73 2.03 4.08
C TYR A 25 -12.21 2.18 3.94
N GLU A 26 -11.44 1.77 4.94
CA GLU A 26 -9.98 1.77 4.82
C GLU A 26 -9.48 0.45 4.19
N TYR A 27 -8.52 0.59 3.28
CA TYR A 27 -7.92 -0.52 2.54
C TYR A 27 -7.17 -1.54 3.42
N SER A 28 -6.89 -1.20 4.68
CA SER A 28 -6.20 -2.05 5.64
C SER A 28 -7.16 -2.52 6.73
N SER A 29 -7.55 -3.79 6.64
CA SER A 29 -8.53 -4.43 7.55
C SER A 29 -8.09 -4.51 9.02
N HIS A 30 -6.84 -4.19 9.34
CA HIS A 30 -6.30 -4.33 10.69
C HIS A 30 -6.14 -3.01 11.45
N LEU A 31 -6.39 -1.87 10.81
CA LEU A 31 -6.18 -0.56 11.43
C LEU A 31 -7.20 -0.21 12.52
N TYR A 32 -8.39 -0.80 12.49
CA TYR A 32 -9.41 -0.53 13.51
C TYR A 32 -9.03 -1.06 14.90
N PHE A 33 -8.28 -2.16 14.97
CA PHE A 33 -7.95 -2.83 16.23
C PHE A 33 -7.18 -1.94 17.22
N PRO A 34 -6.05 -1.29 16.85
CA PRO A 34 -5.34 -0.41 17.78
C PRO A 34 -6.17 0.81 18.21
N TYR A 35 -7.08 1.31 17.38
CA TYR A 35 -7.94 2.43 17.74
C TYR A 35 -9.02 2.02 18.75
N ILE A 36 -9.66 0.86 18.56
CA ILE A 36 -10.61 0.30 19.52
C ILE A 36 -9.91 0.02 20.84
N LEU A 37 -8.74 -0.62 20.81
CA LEU A 37 -7.97 -0.93 22.01
C LEU A 37 -7.58 0.34 22.78
N SER A 38 -7.12 1.39 22.08
CA SER A 38 -6.78 2.68 22.67
C SER A 38 -8.00 3.36 23.29
N TYR A 39 -9.16 3.29 22.64
CA TYR A 39 -10.41 3.83 23.15
C TYR A 39 -10.85 3.12 24.44
N LEU A 40 -10.83 1.78 24.45
CA LEU A 40 -11.17 0.99 25.64
C LEU A 40 -10.20 1.25 26.79
N PHE A 41 -8.90 1.34 26.52
CA PHE A 41 -7.88 1.69 27.49
C PHE A 41 -8.18 3.04 28.15
N LEU A 42 -8.53 4.05 27.36
CA LEU A 42 -8.84 5.40 27.85
C LEU A 42 -10.06 5.43 28.75
N ILE A 43 -11.08 4.62 28.49
CA ILE A 43 -12.33 4.59 29.26
C ILE A 43 -12.20 3.76 30.53
N TYR A 44 -11.64 2.56 30.44
CA TYR A 44 -11.69 1.58 31.50
C TYR A 44 -10.45 1.58 32.41
N ILE A 45 -9.27 1.80 31.86
CA ILE A 45 -8.01 1.68 32.60
C ILE A 45 -7.53 3.04 33.12
N SER A 46 -7.83 4.11 32.42
CA SER A 46 -7.38 5.46 32.80
C SER A 46 -8.54 6.46 32.84
N PRO A 47 -9.55 6.27 33.71
CA PRO A 47 -10.63 7.23 33.85
C PRO A 47 -10.09 8.56 34.39
N VAL A 48 -10.58 9.68 33.85
CA VAL A 48 -10.14 11.02 34.20
C VAL A 48 -11.33 11.80 34.75
N SER A 49 -11.08 12.64 35.76
CA SER A 49 -12.09 13.57 36.27
C SER A 49 -12.39 14.66 35.24
N ALA A 50 -13.62 15.23 35.28
CA ALA A 50 -14.04 16.29 34.36
C ALA A 50 -13.09 17.50 34.37
N ALA A 51 -12.48 17.82 35.50
CA ALA A 51 -11.53 18.90 35.65
C ALA A 51 -10.21 18.68 34.89
N GLN A 52 -9.80 17.44 34.69
CA GLN A 52 -8.56 17.08 33.97
C GLN A 52 -8.77 16.79 32.48
N LEU A 53 -10.02 16.74 32.03
CA LEU A 53 -10.39 16.42 30.65
C LEU A 53 -9.76 17.40 29.64
N PRO A 54 -9.78 18.72 29.79
CA PRO A 54 -9.17 19.65 28.84
C PRO A 54 -7.66 19.46 28.72
N ARG A 55 -6.97 19.22 29.84
CA ARG A 55 -5.51 18.94 29.82
C ARG A 55 -5.18 17.69 29.04
N ARG A 56 -5.97 16.64 29.21
CA ARG A 56 -5.81 15.38 28.48
C ARG A 56 -6.09 15.54 26.99
N LEU A 57 -7.14 16.29 26.63
CA LEU A 57 -7.47 16.59 25.24
C LEU A 57 -6.33 17.33 24.54
N MET A 58 -5.75 18.32 25.20
CA MET A 58 -4.60 19.05 24.68
C MET A 58 -3.37 18.17 24.49
N ALA A 59 -3.09 17.24 25.41
CA ALA A 59 -1.98 16.29 25.29
C ALA A 59 -2.19 15.32 24.10
N MET A 60 -3.42 14.84 23.91
CA MET A 60 -3.78 13.97 22.76
C MET A 60 -3.64 14.74 21.44
N LEU A 61 -4.09 15.98 21.40
CA LEU A 61 -3.99 16.84 20.22
C LEU A 61 -2.52 17.14 19.87
N ALA A 62 -1.70 17.44 20.86
CA ALA A 62 -0.27 17.62 20.68
C ALA A 62 0.41 16.34 20.16
N GLY A 63 0.05 15.18 20.69
CA GLY A 63 0.52 13.88 20.19
C GLY A 63 0.11 13.63 18.73
N ALA A 64 -1.15 13.89 18.38
CA ALA A 64 -1.65 13.75 17.02
C ALA A 64 -0.90 14.68 16.03
N VAL A 65 -0.70 15.93 16.40
CA VAL A 65 0.07 16.91 15.59
C VAL A 65 1.52 16.45 15.42
N SER A 66 2.16 15.96 16.50
CA SER A 66 3.53 15.43 16.43
C SER A 66 3.65 14.24 15.48
N ILE A 67 2.68 13.32 15.51
CA ILE A 67 2.62 12.18 14.58
C ILE A 67 2.41 12.65 13.13
N MET A 68 1.52 13.63 12.90
CA MET A 68 1.31 14.21 11.57
C MET A 68 2.58 14.87 11.03
N LEU A 69 3.28 15.64 11.84
CA LEU A 69 4.54 16.27 11.46
C LEU A 69 5.62 15.22 11.14
N TYR A 70 5.76 14.21 11.99
CA TYR A 70 6.69 13.11 11.75
C TYR A 70 6.37 12.36 10.42
N GLN A 71 5.11 12.03 10.19
CA GLN A 71 4.69 11.38 8.95
C GLN A 71 4.90 12.28 7.71
N TRP A 72 4.71 13.58 7.85
CA TRP A 72 4.94 14.52 6.75
C TRP A 72 6.43 14.60 6.38
N PHE A 73 7.32 14.66 7.38
CA PHE A 73 8.77 14.72 7.14
C PHE A 73 9.34 13.38 6.63
N MET A 74 8.96 12.27 7.26
CA MET A 74 9.55 10.95 6.96
C MET A 74 8.81 10.18 5.87
N GLY A 75 7.49 10.32 5.79
CA GLY A 75 6.65 9.51 4.90
C GLY A 75 6.83 9.80 3.41
N ARG A 76 7.32 10.99 3.05
CA ARG A 76 7.40 11.44 1.66
C ARG A 76 8.46 10.71 0.84
N LYS A 77 9.64 10.46 1.43
CA LYS A 77 10.75 9.76 0.76
C LYS A 77 10.49 8.26 0.64
N ARG A 78 10.04 7.64 1.70
CA ARG A 78 9.90 6.19 1.82
C ARG A 78 8.90 5.56 0.81
N VAL A 79 7.84 6.28 0.46
CA VAL A 79 6.79 5.74 -0.44
C VAL A 79 7.28 5.70 -1.89
N VAL A 80 8.03 6.72 -2.34
CA VAL A 80 8.58 6.75 -3.70
C VAL A 80 9.64 5.67 -3.86
N GLU A 81 10.53 5.52 -2.88
CA GLU A 81 11.54 4.47 -2.86
C GLU A 81 10.89 3.08 -2.89
N THR A 82 9.89 2.82 -2.02
CA THR A 82 9.17 1.54 -2.02
C THR A 82 8.48 1.25 -3.36
N ALA A 83 7.85 2.26 -3.99
CA ALA A 83 7.20 2.06 -5.28
C ALA A 83 8.23 1.79 -6.40
N LYS A 84 9.37 2.47 -6.36
CA LYS A 84 10.48 2.23 -7.29
C LYS A 84 11.04 0.81 -7.11
N ASP A 85 11.30 0.39 -5.87
CA ASP A 85 11.80 -0.96 -5.56
C ASP A 85 10.85 -2.05 -6.05
N VAL A 86 9.53 -1.84 -5.91
CA VAL A 86 8.52 -2.78 -6.41
C VAL A 86 8.57 -2.86 -7.94
N LEU A 87 8.66 -1.72 -8.64
CA LEU A 87 8.77 -1.70 -10.10
C LEU A 87 10.06 -2.33 -10.59
N CYS A 88 11.20 -2.04 -9.97
CA CYS A 88 12.47 -2.67 -10.29
C CYS A 88 12.39 -4.20 -10.10
N GLY A 89 11.80 -4.68 -8.99
CA GLY A 89 11.59 -6.11 -8.78
C GLY A 89 10.69 -6.77 -9.84
N MET A 90 9.70 -6.05 -10.39
CA MET A 90 8.88 -6.55 -11.51
C MET A 90 9.70 -6.64 -12.82
N VAL A 91 10.57 -5.66 -13.08
CA VAL A 91 11.48 -5.66 -14.23
C VAL A 91 12.47 -6.81 -14.14
N ASP A 92 13.03 -7.09 -12.96
CA ASP A 92 13.94 -8.23 -12.74
C ASP A 92 13.29 -9.57 -13.08
N ILE A 93 12.04 -9.78 -12.64
CA ILE A 93 11.28 -11.01 -12.95
C ILE A 93 11.12 -11.19 -14.45
N ILE A 94 10.73 -10.13 -15.16
CA ILE A 94 10.54 -10.18 -16.61
C ILE A 94 11.87 -10.44 -17.31
N SER A 95 12.94 -9.77 -16.89
CA SER A 95 14.28 -9.95 -17.45
C SER A 95 14.75 -11.38 -17.28
N HIS A 96 14.59 -11.95 -16.08
CA HIS A 96 14.94 -13.35 -15.81
C HIS A 96 14.11 -14.31 -16.66
N TYR A 97 12.81 -14.05 -16.83
CA TYR A 97 11.95 -14.86 -17.66
C TYR A 97 12.34 -14.78 -19.14
N ILE A 98 12.70 -13.61 -19.67
CA ILE A 98 13.21 -13.43 -21.03
C ILE A 98 14.48 -14.24 -21.21
N ASP A 99 15.42 -14.18 -20.26
CA ASP A 99 16.67 -14.94 -20.33
C ASP A 99 16.43 -16.45 -20.37
N SER A 100 15.56 -16.98 -19.49
CA SER A 100 15.15 -18.39 -19.53
C SER A 100 14.55 -18.78 -20.88
N ARG A 101 13.68 -17.95 -21.47
CA ARG A 101 13.08 -18.20 -22.79
C ARG A 101 14.11 -18.16 -23.92
N LEU A 102 15.09 -17.28 -23.88
CA LEU A 102 16.16 -17.20 -24.87
C LEU A 102 17.11 -18.41 -24.83
N GLU A 103 17.31 -18.98 -23.64
CA GLU A 103 18.11 -20.21 -23.42
C GLU A 103 17.34 -21.49 -23.76
N GLY A 104 16.06 -21.38 -24.10
CA GLY A 104 15.20 -22.53 -24.42
C GLY A 104 14.58 -23.20 -23.18
N GLY A 105 14.62 -22.54 -22.03
CA GLY A 105 13.92 -22.99 -20.83
C GLY A 105 12.40 -22.94 -20.98
N VAL A 106 11.72 -23.88 -20.31
CA VAL A 106 10.25 -24.00 -20.30
C VAL A 106 9.70 -23.54 -18.94
N ASP A 107 10.42 -22.65 -18.24
CA ASP A 107 9.97 -22.16 -16.96
C ASP A 107 8.65 -21.40 -17.11
N ALA A 108 7.68 -21.72 -16.25
CA ALA A 108 6.44 -21.00 -16.20
C ALA A 108 6.64 -19.66 -15.46
N PRO A 109 6.13 -18.54 -15.99
CA PRO A 109 6.24 -17.26 -15.32
C PRO A 109 5.45 -17.26 -14.01
N ASP A 110 6.00 -16.65 -12.97
CA ASP A 110 5.32 -16.51 -11.69
C ASP A 110 4.30 -15.36 -11.71
N PHE A 111 3.16 -15.59 -12.39
CA PHE A 111 2.05 -14.65 -12.43
C PHE A 111 1.48 -14.31 -11.05
N PRO A 112 1.32 -15.25 -10.10
CA PRO A 112 0.86 -14.92 -8.75
C PRO A 112 1.75 -13.92 -8.05
N TYR A 113 3.05 -14.05 -8.17
CA TYR A 113 4.00 -13.12 -7.59
C TYR A 113 3.94 -11.74 -8.27
N MET A 114 3.88 -11.69 -9.59
CA MET A 114 3.72 -10.45 -10.36
C MET A 114 2.46 -9.68 -9.94
N ARG A 115 1.32 -10.37 -9.84
CA ARG A 115 0.05 -9.80 -9.38
C ARG A 115 0.12 -9.31 -7.94
N SER A 116 0.79 -10.03 -7.07
CA SER A 116 1.03 -9.61 -5.70
C SER A 116 1.82 -8.30 -5.64
N ARG A 117 2.87 -8.15 -6.47
CA ARG A 117 3.65 -6.91 -6.59
C ARG A 117 2.83 -5.76 -7.14
N LEU A 118 2.04 -5.99 -8.18
CA LEU A 118 1.13 -4.97 -8.73
C LEU A 118 0.07 -4.54 -7.71
N TYR A 119 -0.47 -5.47 -6.95
CA TYR A 119 -1.39 -5.18 -5.86
C TYR A 119 -0.72 -4.34 -4.76
N GLN A 120 0.50 -4.69 -4.37
CA GLN A 120 1.29 -3.92 -3.40
C GLN A 120 1.56 -2.49 -3.89
N LEU A 121 1.91 -2.32 -5.17
CA LEU A 121 2.11 -1.02 -5.80
C LEU A 121 0.82 -0.19 -5.78
N SER A 122 -0.28 -0.78 -6.22
CA SER A 122 -1.60 -0.13 -6.26
C SER A 122 -2.05 0.29 -4.86
N ARG A 123 -1.85 -0.57 -3.86
CA ARG A 123 -2.14 -0.28 -2.46
C ARG A 123 -1.30 0.88 -1.94
N THR A 124 0.02 0.88 -2.20
CA THR A 124 0.94 1.93 -1.77
C THR A 124 0.54 3.29 -2.36
N VAL A 125 0.19 3.32 -3.65
CA VAL A 125 -0.26 4.53 -4.34
C VAL A 125 -1.62 4.99 -3.82
N TYR A 126 -2.57 4.07 -3.57
CA TYR A 126 -3.89 4.39 -3.05
C TYR A 126 -3.83 4.94 -1.61
N GLU A 127 -3.04 4.36 -0.72
CA GLU A 127 -2.84 4.84 0.64
C GLU A 127 -2.25 6.25 0.65
N ARG A 128 -1.36 6.55 -0.30
CA ARG A 128 -0.80 7.90 -0.49
C ARG A 128 -1.85 8.89 -0.96
N ARG A 129 -2.70 8.52 -1.92
CA ARG A 129 -3.78 9.38 -2.44
C ARG A 129 -4.72 9.83 -1.33
N LYS A 130 -5.04 8.95 -0.39
CA LYS A 130 -5.95 9.26 0.72
C LYS A 130 -5.35 10.23 1.75
N ARG A 131 -4.01 10.20 1.93
CA ARG A 131 -3.31 11.01 2.93
C ARG A 131 -2.86 12.38 2.45
N ILE A 132 -2.73 12.58 1.15
CA ILE A 132 -2.24 13.84 0.56
C ILE A 132 -3.26 14.28 -0.48
N LEU A 133 -3.93 15.41 -0.20
CA LEU A 133 -4.91 16.06 -1.09
C LEU A 133 -4.34 16.48 -2.45
N CYS A 134 -3.02 16.49 -2.62
CA CYS A 134 -2.34 16.75 -3.89
C CYS A 134 -1.89 15.44 -4.52
N ILE A 135 -2.64 14.98 -5.51
CA ILE A 135 -2.29 13.84 -6.35
C ILE A 135 -1.20 14.29 -7.31
N SER A 136 0.00 13.78 -7.16
CA SER A 136 1.01 13.87 -8.21
C SER A 136 0.65 12.86 -9.29
N ASP A 137 0.56 13.30 -10.55
CA ASP A 137 0.35 12.45 -11.74
C ASP A 137 1.34 11.28 -11.80
N ALA A 138 2.54 11.46 -11.26
CA ALA A 138 3.56 10.43 -11.12
C ALA A 138 3.07 9.13 -10.46
N SER A 139 2.09 9.20 -9.54
CA SER A 139 1.56 8.02 -8.88
C SER A 139 0.71 7.15 -9.81
N PHE A 140 -0.02 7.77 -10.73
CA PHE A 140 -0.78 7.05 -11.74
C PHE A 140 0.15 6.39 -12.77
N TYR A 141 1.16 7.11 -13.22
CA TYR A 141 2.15 6.56 -14.15
C TYR A 141 2.87 5.33 -13.58
N MET A 142 3.15 5.29 -12.27
CA MET A 142 3.74 4.12 -11.63
C MET A 142 2.82 2.89 -11.67
N VAL A 143 1.53 3.06 -11.43
CA VAL A 143 0.55 1.95 -11.49
C VAL A 143 0.36 1.50 -12.93
N ASP A 144 0.28 2.44 -13.87
CA ASP A 144 0.13 2.12 -15.29
C ASP A 144 1.38 1.44 -15.85
N ALA A 145 2.58 1.86 -15.42
CA ALA A 145 3.83 1.16 -15.73
C ALA A 145 3.81 -0.29 -15.19
N GLY A 146 3.37 -0.49 -13.95
CA GLY A 146 3.23 -1.83 -13.36
C GLY A 146 2.25 -2.72 -14.13
N ARG A 147 1.12 -2.17 -14.58
CA ARG A 147 0.17 -2.90 -15.46
C ARG A 147 0.78 -3.22 -16.82
N GLY A 148 1.52 -2.27 -17.39
CA GLY A 148 2.26 -2.48 -18.65
C GLY A 148 3.27 -3.63 -18.55
N LEU A 149 3.97 -3.74 -17.42
CA LEU A 149 4.89 -4.83 -17.15
C LEU A 149 4.16 -6.18 -16.99
N GLU A 150 3.00 -6.23 -16.32
CA GLU A 150 2.18 -7.45 -16.26
C GLU A 150 1.72 -7.89 -17.65
N HIS A 151 1.22 -6.96 -18.47
CA HIS A 151 0.84 -7.24 -19.86
C HIS A 151 2.02 -7.73 -20.68
N LEU A 152 3.19 -7.13 -20.52
CA LEU A 152 4.40 -7.57 -21.22
C LEU A 152 4.76 -9.02 -20.87
N LEU A 153 4.66 -9.41 -19.60
CA LEU A 153 4.89 -10.79 -19.17
C LEU A 153 3.90 -11.77 -19.82
N VAL A 154 2.62 -11.39 -19.91
CA VAL A 154 1.59 -12.20 -20.60
C VAL A 154 1.95 -12.38 -22.07
N LEU A 155 2.30 -11.29 -22.78
CA LEU A 155 2.67 -11.36 -24.20
C LEU A 155 3.91 -12.22 -24.44
N ILE A 156 4.93 -12.14 -23.59
CA ILE A 156 6.12 -13.00 -23.70
C ILE A 156 5.75 -14.48 -23.49
N ASN A 157 4.81 -14.76 -22.57
CA ASN A 157 4.35 -16.13 -22.32
C ASN A 157 3.55 -16.72 -23.48
N GLU A 158 2.83 -15.89 -24.25
CA GLU A 158 2.06 -16.32 -25.41
C GLU A 158 2.92 -16.62 -26.65
N LEU A 159 4.21 -16.25 -26.66
CA LEU A 159 5.09 -16.55 -27.77
C LEU A 159 5.27 -18.07 -27.93
N PRO A 160 5.20 -18.60 -29.17
CA PRO A 160 5.32 -20.01 -29.42
C PRO A 160 6.71 -20.55 -29.07
N ALA A 161 6.76 -21.79 -28.62
CA ALA A 161 8.03 -22.51 -28.44
C ALA A 161 8.15 -23.57 -29.57
N PRO A 162 9.27 -23.64 -30.31
CA PRO A 162 10.49 -22.83 -30.23
C PRO A 162 10.32 -21.40 -30.78
N LEU A 163 11.10 -20.47 -30.23
CA LEU A 163 11.09 -19.07 -30.65
C LEU A 163 11.56 -18.90 -32.10
N CYS A 164 10.79 -18.16 -32.90
CA CYS A 164 11.21 -17.70 -34.21
C CYS A 164 12.38 -16.72 -34.10
N ARG A 165 13.18 -16.57 -35.18
CA ARG A 165 14.31 -15.64 -35.22
C ARG A 165 13.88 -14.20 -34.91
N ASN A 166 12.77 -13.76 -35.47
CA ASN A 166 12.23 -12.42 -35.23
C ASN A 166 11.79 -12.21 -33.77
N ASP A 167 11.18 -13.24 -33.15
CA ASP A 167 10.76 -13.17 -31.76
C ASP A 167 11.95 -13.09 -30.82
N ARG A 168 13.03 -13.80 -31.15
CA ARG A 168 14.29 -13.77 -30.40
C ARG A 168 14.91 -12.37 -30.45
N ASP A 169 15.00 -11.75 -31.61
CA ASP A 169 15.54 -10.40 -31.79
C ASP A 169 14.68 -9.36 -31.05
N LEU A 170 13.36 -9.55 -31.07
CA LEU A 170 12.41 -8.72 -30.32
C LEU A 170 12.64 -8.84 -28.82
N LEU A 171 12.78 -10.05 -28.27
CA LEU A 171 13.03 -10.27 -26.84
C LEU A 171 14.35 -9.65 -26.39
N ILE A 172 15.41 -9.75 -27.20
CA ILE A 172 16.71 -9.13 -26.92
C ILE A 172 16.56 -7.59 -26.86
N ASN A 173 15.79 -7.01 -27.77
CA ASN A 173 15.53 -5.56 -27.77
C ASN A 173 14.72 -5.14 -26.53
N VAL A 174 13.66 -5.88 -26.18
CA VAL A 174 12.86 -5.63 -24.99
C VAL A 174 13.73 -5.72 -23.74
N ARG A 175 14.56 -6.76 -23.63
CA ARG A 175 15.49 -6.91 -22.50
C ARG A 175 16.46 -5.72 -22.36
N SER A 176 17.02 -5.26 -23.49
CA SER A 176 17.94 -4.10 -23.46
C SER A 176 17.24 -2.82 -22.99
N ARG A 177 15.98 -2.63 -23.36
CA ARG A 177 15.17 -1.49 -22.88
C ARG A 177 14.80 -1.61 -21.42
N LEU A 178 14.48 -2.82 -20.93
CA LEU A 178 14.21 -3.05 -19.51
C LEU A 178 15.46 -2.79 -18.66
N ALA A 179 16.65 -3.15 -19.13
CA ALA A 179 17.90 -2.84 -18.46
C ALA A 179 18.17 -1.33 -18.31
N ALA A 180 17.66 -0.52 -19.24
CA ALA A 180 17.75 0.95 -19.16
C ALA A 180 16.75 1.58 -18.16
N PHE A 181 15.81 0.79 -17.63
CA PHE A 181 14.82 1.24 -16.64
C PHE A 181 15.40 1.28 -15.21
N HIS A 182 16.47 0.55 -14.94
CA HIS A 182 17.22 0.57 -13.69
C HIS A 182 18.08 1.82 -13.57
#